data_113430913acbbf5af810519a46450a20
#
_entry.id   113430913acbbf5af810519a46450a20
#
_cell.length_a   1.000
_cell.length_b   1.000
_cell.length_c   1.000
_cell.angle_alpha   90.00
_cell.angle_beta   90.00
_cell.angle_gamma   90.00
#
_symmetry.space_group_name_H-M   'P 1'
#
loop_
_entity.id
_entity.type
_entity.pdbx_description
1 polymer ?
#
loop_
_entity_poly.entity_id
_entity_poly.type
_entity_poly.pdbx_seq_one_letter_code
_entity_poly.pdbx_strand_id
1 'polypeptide(L)'
;MNFLKKLGVEQFCLANIGCKWWDSPGEEAFGCEVLNLDWLAPCERVGEFAALVSKDTKLTEGYGKGRLVQEASIVDAIGAPVAIVSLRSGVSGIKRGISDLMERFGSEIFITCDIGGDCFFTGKETQVVSPLVDAISILCASDLQVPGIFCVAGLGGDAEIPMSHLVRNMGIVTQKGGLLGAYGLTQEDVELIGNLPINSR
;
A
#
# COMPACT_ATOMS: atom_id res chain seq x y z
N MET A 1 4.74 6.76 -9.58
CA MET A 1 6.15 7.16 -9.76
C MET A 1 6.29 8.37 -10.66
N ASN A 2 5.91 8.30 -11.92
CA ASN A 2 5.98 9.46 -12.83
C ASN A 2 5.16 10.67 -12.34
N PHE A 3 4.01 10.43 -11.71
CA PHE A 3 3.22 11.48 -11.08
C PHE A 3 4.00 12.23 -9.98
N LEU A 4 4.68 11.51 -9.08
CA LEU A 4 5.51 12.13 -8.03
C LEU A 4 6.65 12.95 -8.63
N LYS A 5 7.32 12.43 -9.65
CA LYS A 5 8.37 13.19 -10.37
C LYS A 5 7.82 14.46 -11.00
N LYS A 6 6.62 14.43 -11.59
CA LYS A 6 5.95 15.62 -12.14
C LYS A 6 5.59 16.66 -11.07
N LEU A 7 5.39 16.21 -9.83
CA LEU A 7 5.20 17.09 -8.67
C LEU A 7 6.51 17.61 -8.07
N GLY A 8 7.66 17.26 -8.66
CA GLY A 8 8.97 17.68 -8.16
C GLY A 8 9.47 16.86 -6.97
N VAL A 9 8.88 15.70 -6.72
CA VAL A 9 9.38 14.78 -5.69
C VAL A 9 10.61 14.05 -6.22
N GLU A 10 11.77 14.39 -5.67
CA GLU A 10 13.05 13.82 -6.09
C GLU A 10 13.38 12.50 -5.40
N GLN A 11 12.95 12.35 -4.16
CA GLN A 11 13.20 11.16 -3.35
C GLN A 11 11.92 10.68 -2.67
N PHE A 12 11.74 9.38 -2.62
CA PHE A 12 10.64 8.75 -1.90
C PHE A 12 11.04 7.36 -1.43
N CYS A 13 10.37 6.86 -0.39
CA CYS A 13 10.39 5.47 0.02
C CYS A 13 8.98 4.89 -0.22
N LEU A 14 8.90 3.76 -0.90
CA LEU A 14 7.65 3.01 -1.01
C LEU A 14 7.53 2.10 0.21
N ALA A 15 6.38 2.12 0.88
CA ALA A 15 6.11 1.21 1.97
C ALA A 15 4.78 0.48 1.74
N ASN A 16 4.75 -0.80 2.08
CA ASN A 16 3.54 -1.61 2.08
C ASN A 16 3.25 -2.11 3.50
N ILE A 17 1.96 -2.24 3.84
CA ILE A 17 1.55 -2.90 5.08
C ILE A 17 1.75 -4.40 4.90
N GLY A 18 2.51 -5.01 5.79
CA GLY A 18 2.93 -6.41 5.72
C GLY A 18 1.77 -7.39 5.85
N CYS A 19 1.00 -7.52 4.79
CA CYS A 19 -0.11 -8.44 4.66
C CYS A 19 0.03 -9.21 3.35
N LYS A 20 0.02 -10.51 3.43
CA LYS A 20 0.08 -11.39 2.27
C LYS A 20 -1.31 -11.94 1.99
N TRP A 21 -1.83 -11.62 0.83
CA TRP A 21 -3.08 -12.15 0.33
C TRP A 21 -2.82 -13.45 -0.43
N TRP A 22 -3.71 -14.42 -0.32
CA TRP A 22 -3.68 -15.64 -1.12
C TRP A 22 -5.09 -16.10 -1.50
N ASP A 23 -5.17 -16.65 -2.69
CA ASP A 23 -6.29 -17.46 -3.12
C ASP A 23 -5.86 -18.92 -3.08
N SER A 24 -6.59 -19.78 -2.42
CA SER A 24 -6.40 -21.22 -2.53
C SER A 24 -7.32 -21.73 -3.63
N PRO A 25 -6.82 -22.31 -4.72
CA PRO A 25 -7.68 -22.91 -5.74
C PRO A 25 -8.59 -23.96 -5.11
N GLY A 26 -9.90 -23.73 -5.17
CA GLY A 26 -10.91 -24.65 -4.62
C GLY A 26 -11.31 -24.35 -3.16
N GLU A 27 -10.79 -23.34 -2.52
CA GLU A 27 -11.29 -22.84 -1.24
C GLU A 27 -12.15 -21.59 -1.46
N GLU A 28 -13.31 -21.56 -0.81
CA GLU A 28 -14.22 -20.39 -0.84
C GLU A 28 -13.72 -19.22 0.00
N ALA A 29 -12.60 -19.37 0.71
CA ALA A 29 -12.10 -18.39 1.66
C ALA A 29 -10.93 -17.59 1.07
N PHE A 30 -11.15 -16.28 0.91
CA PHE A 30 -10.10 -15.31 0.73
C PHE A 30 -9.29 -15.19 2.02
N GLY A 31 -7.97 -15.35 1.95
CA GLY A 31 -7.10 -15.39 3.12
C GLY A 31 -6.04 -14.29 3.14
N CYS A 32 -5.68 -13.84 4.33
CA CYS A 32 -4.59 -12.92 4.56
C CYS A 32 -3.71 -13.39 5.71
N GLU A 33 -2.41 -13.49 5.46
CA GLU A 33 -1.40 -13.73 6.50
C GLU A 33 -0.68 -12.41 6.83
N VAL A 34 -0.70 -12.06 8.12
CA VAL A 34 0.09 -10.91 8.60
C VAL A 34 1.55 -11.29 8.63
N LEU A 35 2.37 -10.59 7.84
CA LEU A 35 3.80 -10.85 7.78
C LEU A 35 4.49 -10.51 9.11
N ASN A 36 5.30 -11.46 9.57
CA ASN A 36 6.25 -11.19 10.63
C ASN A 36 7.56 -10.69 10.03
N LEU A 37 8.02 -9.52 10.42
CA LEU A 37 9.27 -8.95 9.92
C LEU A 37 10.49 -9.82 10.25
N ASP A 38 10.44 -10.66 11.29
CA ASP A 38 11.51 -11.58 11.63
C ASP A 38 11.65 -12.75 10.62
N TRP A 39 10.64 -12.94 9.78
CA TRP A 39 10.66 -13.92 8.69
C TRP A 39 11.28 -13.38 7.40
N LEU A 40 11.69 -12.12 7.37
CA LEU A 40 12.28 -11.48 6.19
C LEU A 40 13.80 -11.59 6.22
N ALA A 41 14.41 -12.15 5.17
CA ALA A 41 15.86 -12.19 5.01
C ALA A 41 16.26 -12.24 3.51
N PRO A 42 17.30 -11.47 3.12
CA PRO A 42 17.94 -10.39 3.88
C PRO A 42 17.03 -9.16 3.97
N CYS A 43 17.08 -8.41 5.05
CA CYS A 43 16.41 -7.13 5.20
C CYS A 43 17.17 -6.23 6.18
N GLU A 44 16.92 -4.91 6.12
CA GLU A 44 17.42 -3.92 7.09
C GLU A 44 16.25 -3.47 7.98
N ARG A 45 16.36 -3.67 9.29
CA ARG A 45 15.32 -3.21 10.22
C ARG A 45 15.37 -1.70 10.38
N VAL A 46 14.19 -1.06 10.33
CA VAL A 46 14.00 0.35 10.63
C VAL A 46 13.06 0.44 11.82
N GLY A 47 13.62 0.57 13.01
CA GLY A 47 12.89 0.43 14.26
C GLY A 47 12.33 -0.98 14.48
N GLU A 48 11.28 -1.08 15.27
CA GLU A 48 10.63 -2.35 15.62
C GLU A 48 9.62 -2.81 14.57
N PHE A 49 8.95 -1.87 13.90
CA PHE A 49 7.75 -2.14 13.10
C PHE A 49 7.93 -1.95 11.60
N ALA A 50 9.15 -1.68 11.12
CA ALA A 50 9.43 -1.57 9.70
C ALA A 50 10.73 -2.28 9.30
N ALA A 51 10.82 -2.71 8.03
CA ALA A 51 12.03 -3.27 7.45
C ALA A 51 12.15 -2.84 5.97
N LEU A 52 13.35 -2.42 5.57
CA LEU A 52 13.70 -2.22 4.17
C LEU A 52 14.01 -3.59 3.54
N VAL A 53 13.46 -3.82 2.36
CA VAL A 53 13.67 -5.03 1.60
C VAL A 53 14.62 -4.81 0.43
N SER A 54 15.34 -5.85 0.05
CA SER A 54 16.14 -5.92 -1.16
C SER A 54 15.45 -6.81 -2.19
N LYS A 55 15.94 -6.83 -3.42
CA LYS A 55 15.46 -7.73 -4.47
C LYS A 55 15.58 -9.23 -4.12
N ASP A 56 16.42 -9.56 -3.15
CA ASP A 56 16.68 -10.94 -2.73
C ASP A 56 15.92 -11.33 -1.45
N THR A 57 15.13 -10.42 -0.87
CA THR A 57 14.39 -10.66 0.37
C THR A 57 13.34 -11.74 0.20
N LYS A 58 13.45 -12.78 1.04
CA LYS A 58 12.58 -13.96 1.04
C LYS A 58 11.96 -14.17 2.41
N LEU A 59 10.88 -14.94 2.43
CA LEU A 59 10.32 -15.50 3.65
C LEU A 59 11.17 -16.67 4.14
N THR A 60 11.60 -16.62 5.39
CA THR A 60 12.33 -17.70 6.06
C THR A 60 11.40 -18.65 6.79
N GLU A 61 10.18 -18.20 7.10
CA GLU A 61 9.15 -18.94 7.80
C GLU A 61 7.76 -18.62 7.24
N GLY A 62 6.73 -19.31 7.72
CA GLY A 62 5.34 -19.09 7.34
C GLY A 62 4.96 -19.64 5.97
N TYR A 63 3.75 -19.32 5.53
CA TYR A 63 3.25 -19.73 4.22
C TYR A 63 4.05 -19.03 3.12
N GLY A 64 4.63 -19.81 2.22
CA GLY A 64 5.51 -19.30 1.16
C GLY A 64 6.98 -19.19 1.55
N LYS A 65 7.42 -19.87 2.62
CA LYS A 65 8.84 -20.02 2.97
C LYS A 65 9.72 -20.28 1.76
N GLY A 66 10.81 -19.54 1.64
CA GLY A 66 11.76 -19.60 0.52
C GLY A 66 11.36 -18.78 -0.72
N ARG A 67 10.13 -18.23 -0.77
CA ARG A 67 9.69 -17.34 -1.87
C ARG A 67 10.11 -15.91 -1.61
N LEU A 68 10.38 -15.17 -2.68
CA LEU A 68 10.54 -13.72 -2.61
C LEU A 68 9.26 -13.07 -2.08
N VAL A 69 9.41 -12.05 -1.25
CA VAL A 69 8.27 -11.18 -0.91
C VAL A 69 7.90 -10.35 -2.16
N GLN A 70 6.64 -9.97 -2.25
CA GLN A 70 6.15 -9.23 -3.42
C GLN A 70 6.92 -7.91 -3.60
N GLU A 71 7.22 -7.23 -2.53
CA GLU A 71 7.96 -5.97 -2.50
C GLU A 71 9.38 -6.13 -3.06
N ALA A 72 10.03 -7.27 -2.84
CA ALA A 72 11.36 -7.55 -3.38
C ALA A 72 11.38 -7.56 -4.91
N SER A 73 10.30 -8.01 -5.55
CA SER A 73 10.22 -8.10 -7.01
C SER A 73 10.15 -6.75 -7.72
N ILE A 74 9.80 -5.68 -7.01
CA ILE A 74 9.65 -4.34 -7.59
C ILE A 74 10.80 -3.39 -7.24
N VAL A 75 11.73 -3.81 -6.36
CA VAL A 75 12.86 -2.96 -5.91
C VAL A 75 13.63 -2.37 -7.08
N ASP A 76 14.07 -3.22 -8.02
CA ASP A 76 14.86 -2.78 -9.17
C ASP A 76 14.03 -1.91 -10.14
N ALA A 77 12.75 -2.20 -10.32
CA ALA A 77 11.86 -1.48 -11.21
C ALA A 77 11.52 -0.06 -10.68
N ILE A 78 11.42 0.07 -9.36
CA ILE A 78 11.09 1.36 -8.73
C ILE A 78 12.33 2.25 -8.62
N GLY A 79 13.50 1.67 -8.38
CA GLY A 79 14.76 2.42 -8.20
C GLY A 79 14.73 3.33 -6.97
N ALA A 80 13.97 2.98 -5.93
CA ALA A 80 13.84 3.68 -4.68
C ALA A 80 13.77 2.67 -3.52
N PRO A 81 14.03 3.08 -2.27
CA PRO A 81 13.85 2.21 -1.12
C PRO A 81 12.42 1.66 -1.03
N VAL A 82 12.31 0.37 -0.75
CA VAL A 82 11.05 -0.33 -0.53
C VAL A 82 11.03 -0.93 0.86
N ALA A 83 9.97 -0.69 1.60
CA ALA A 83 9.81 -1.13 2.98
C ALA A 83 8.54 -1.97 3.18
N ILE A 84 8.55 -2.79 4.22
CA ILE A 84 7.37 -3.45 4.77
C ILE A 84 7.15 -2.92 6.18
N VAL A 85 5.92 -2.50 6.48
CA VAL A 85 5.48 -2.07 7.81
C VAL A 85 4.62 -3.15 8.43
N SER A 86 4.91 -3.51 9.68
CA SER A 86 4.23 -4.61 10.37
C SER A 86 2.81 -4.25 10.80
N LEU A 87 1.86 -5.12 10.49
CA LEU A 87 0.48 -5.06 10.98
C LEU A 87 0.32 -5.67 12.40
N ARG A 88 1.31 -6.38 12.91
CA ARG A 88 1.17 -7.21 14.12
C ARG A 88 0.79 -6.46 15.39
N SER A 89 1.16 -5.19 15.49
CA SER A 89 0.80 -4.33 16.63
C SER A 89 -0.36 -3.38 16.32
N GLY A 90 -1.16 -3.71 15.30
CA GLY A 90 -2.31 -2.90 14.88
C GLY A 90 -1.93 -1.49 14.46
N VAL A 91 -2.86 -0.56 14.59
CA VAL A 91 -2.70 0.84 14.15
C VAL A 91 -1.50 1.52 14.80
N SER A 92 -1.24 1.28 16.10
CA SER A 92 -0.12 1.91 16.82
C SER A 92 1.24 1.45 16.29
N GLY A 93 1.38 0.16 15.99
CA GLY A 93 2.61 -0.39 15.41
C GLY A 93 2.85 0.15 14.00
N ILE A 94 1.81 0.22 13.17
CA ILE A 94 1.92 0.78 11.82
C ILE A 94 2.32 2.26 11.86
N LYS A 95 1.67 3.07 12.69
CA LYS A 95 2.05 4.49 12.86
C LYS A 95 3.51 4.64 13.29
N ARG A 96 3.97 3.80 14.21
CA ARG A 96 5.35 3.80 14.67
C ARG A 96 6.31 3.45 13.52
N GLY A 97 6.03 2.37 12.79
CA GLY A 97 6.85 1.95 11.66
C GLY A 97 6.90 3.00 10.54
N ILE A 98 5.78 3.66 10.23
CA ILE A 98 5.74 4.78 9.29
C ILE A 98 6.59 5.94 9.81
N SER A 99 6.45 6.33 11.10
CA SER A 99 7.23 7.41 11.70
C SER A 99 8.74 7.12 11.67
N ASP A 100 9.14 5.88 11.99
CA ASP A 100 10.55 5.45 11.93
C ASP A 100 11.10 5.54 10.50
N LEU A 101 10.31 5.16 9.48
CA LEU A 101 10.69 5.32 8.08
C LEU A 101 10.77 6.79 7.67
N MET A 102 9.83 7.61 8.08
CA MET A 102 9.83 9.05 7.79
C MET A 102 11.04 9.75 8.38
N GLU A 103 11.39 9.42 9.63
CA GLU A 103 12.61 9.92 10.28
C GLU A 103 13.87 9.46 9.54
N ARG A 104 13.94 8.17 9.17
CA ARG A 104 15.05 7.55 8.44
C ARG A 104 15.34 8.23 7.10
N PHE A 105 14.28 8.69 6.40
CA PHE A 105 14.39 9.32 5.09
C PHE A 105 14.18 10.83 5.09
N GLY A 106 13.93 11.45 6.23
CA GLY A 106 13.64 12.88 6.33
C GLY A 106 12.38 13.28 5.55
N SER A 107 11.34 12.44 5.55
CA SER A 107 10.15 12.65 4.75
C SER A 107 9.28 13.78 5.30
N GLU A 108 8.88 14.72 4.45
CA GLU A 108 8.08 15.89 4.80
C GLU A 108 6.58 15.71 4.48
N ILE A 109 6.23 14.66 3.74
CA ILE A 109 4.85 14.35 3.34
C ILE A 109 4.63 12.83 3.38
N PHE A 110 3.43 12.43 3.76
CA PHE A 110 2.97 11.04 3.72
C PHE A 110 1.88 10.89 2.67
N ILE A 111 2.08 9.97 1.72
CA ILE A 111 1.09 9.64 0.70
C ILE A 111 0.71 8.19 0.88
N THR A 112 -0.55 7.92 1.21
CA THR A 112 -1.10 6.58 1.19
C THR A 112 -1.88 6.35 -0.10
N CYS A 113 -1.84 5.14 -0.63
CA CYS A 113 -2.49 4.80 -1.89
C CYS A 113 -3.26 3.50 -1.74
N ASP A 114 -4.55 3.59 -1.97
CA ASP A 114 -5.44 2.47 -2.17
C ASP A 114 -5.53 2.11 -3.66
N ILE A 115 -5.72 0.83 -3.97
CA ILE A 115 -5.90 0.34 -5.34
C ILE A 115 -7.28 -0.29 -5.45
N GLY A 116 -8.17 0.36 -6.22
CA GLY A 116 -9.54 -0.10 -6.43
C GLY A 116 -10.58 0.87 -5.92
N GLY A 117 -10.47 1.33 -4.69
CA GLY A 117 -11.35 2.36 -4.14
C GLY A 117 -12.32 1.87 -3.08
N ASP A 118 -12.13 0.68 -2.53
CA ASP A 118 -12.89 0.18 -1.39
C ASP A 118 -12.69 1.04 -0.13
N CYS A 119 -11.63 1.84 -0.06
CA CYS A 119 -11.45 2.91 0.93
C CYS A 119 -12.60 3.93 1.00
N PHE A 120 -13.41 4.05 -0.05
CA PHE A 120 -14.62 4.89 -0.05
C PHE A 120 -15.83 4.22 0.60
N PHE A 121 -15.66 3.12 1.31
CA PHE A 121 -16.74 2.49 2.04
C PHE A 121 -17.31 3.40 3.14
N THR A 122 -18.60 3.25 3.43
CA THR A 122 -19.33 4.01 4.45
C THR A 122 -19.75 3.15 5.64
N GLY A 123 -19.42 1.86 5.61
CA GLY A 123 -19.84 0.86 6.60
C GLY A 123 -21.26 0.31 6.36
N LYS A 124 -21.87 0.62 5.20
CA LYS A 124 -23.18 0.11 4.79
C LYS A 124 -23.09 -0.90 3.66
N GLU A 125 -21.94 -0.99 3.05
CA GLU A 125 -21.63 -1.91 1.96
C GLU A 125 -21.47 -3.32 2.52
N THR A 126 -22.05 -4.31 1.84
CA THR A 126 -21.98 -5.72 2.26
C THR A 126 -20.96 -6.53 1.46
N GLN A 127 -20.33 -5.91 0.47
CA GLN A 127 -19.44 -6.59 -0.49
C GLN A 127 -17.95 -6.26 -0.27
N VAL A 128 -17.64 -5.28 0.60
CA VAL A 128 -16.25 -4.92 0.89
C VAL A 128 -15.59 -6.02 1.69
N VAL A 129 -14.52 -6.58 1.13
CA VAL A 129 -13.83 -7.76 1.69
C VAL A 129 -12.65 -7.36 2.56
N SER A 130 -11.93 -6.28 2.20
CA SER A 130 -10.67 -5.90 2.84
C SER A 130 -10.60 -4.50 3.47
N PRO A 131 -11.64 -3.98 4.12
CA PRO A 131 -11.68 -2.57 4.57
C PRO A 131 -10.68 -2.24 5.68
N LEU A 132 -10.06 -3.24 6.31
CA LEU A 132 -9.20 -3.03 7.47
C LEU A 132 -7.91 -2.27 7.12
N VAL A 133 -7.24 -2.68 6.06
CA VAL A 133 -5.95 -2.09 5.63
C VAL A 133 -6.17 -0.64 5.20
N ASP A 134 -7.24 -0.37 4.47
CA ASP A 134 -7.59 0.97 4.00
C ASP A 134 -7.99 1.90 5.15
N ALA A 135 -8.82 1.41 6.07
CA ALA A 135 -9.18 2.16 7.26
C ALA A 135 -7.95 2.53 8.10
N ILE A 136 -7.00 1.59 8.27
CA ILE A 136 -5.76 1.84 8.99
C ILE A 136 -4.90 2.88 8.23
N SER A 137 -4.81 2.78 6.92
CA SER A 137 -4.06 3.72 6.09
C SER A 137 -4.59 5.14 6.20
N ILE A 138 -5.92 5.33 6.17
CA ILE A 138 -6.59 6.62 6.38
C ILE A 138 -6.30 7.16 7.78
N LEU A 139 -6.44 6.33 8.82
CA LEU A 139 -6.15 6.71 10.20
C LEU A 139 -4.69 7.13 10.38
N CYS A 140 -3.75 6.42 9.76
CA CYS A 140 -2.34 6.79 9.81
C CYS A 140 -2.10 8.14 9.12
N ALA A 141 -2.68 8.35 7.94
CA ALA A 141 -2.54 9.62 7.22
C ALA A 141 -3.10 10.82 8.00
N SER A 142 -4.18 10.62 8.79
CA SER A 142 -4.80 11.69 9.58
C SER A 142 -4.05 12.06 10.86
N ASP A 143 -3.26 11.15 11.41
CA ASP A 143 -2.65 11.28 12.74
C ASP A 143 -1.15 11.59 12.72
N LEU A 144 -0.49 11.52 11.55
CA LEU A 144 0.91 11.88 11.42
C LEU A 144 1.10 13.41 11.55
N GLN A 145 2.27 13.81 12.06
CA GLN A 145 2.61 15.22 12.26
C GLN A 145 3.07 15.92 10.97
N VAL A 146 2.85 15.31 9.82
CA VAL A 146 3.17 15.81 8.49
C VAL A 146 1.91 15.83 7.63
N PRO A 147 1.87 16.63 6.55
CA PRO A 147 0.77 16.58 5.62
C PRO A 147 0.55 15.18 5.07
N GLY A 148 -0.70 14.69 5.17
CA GLY A 148 -1.11 13.40 4.62
C GLY A 148 -1.96 13.59 3.37
N ILE A 149 -1.65 12.85 2.30
CA ILE A 149 -2.48 12.76 1.10
C ILE A 149 -2.95 11.33 0.95
N PHE A 150 -4.24 11.17 0.68
CA PHE A 150 -4.83 9.89 0.34
C PHE A 150 -5.06 9.82 -1.18
N CYS A 151 -4.46 8.84 -1.82
CA CYS A 151 -4.61 8.57 -3.24
C CYS A 151 -5.45 7.31 -3.47
N VAL A 152 -6.17 7.28 -4.58
CA VAL A 152 -6.83 6.07 -5.08
C VAL A 152 -6.38 5.84 -6.50
N ALA A 153 -5.86 4.65 -6.79
CA ALA A 153 -5.45 4.23 -8.12
C ALA A 153 -6.41 3.18 -8.67
N GLY A 154 -6.74 3.28 -9.97
CA GLY A 154 -7.59 2.28 -10.63
C GLY A 154 -9.00 2.19 -10.04
N LEU A 155 -9.65 3.33 -9.80
CA LEU A 155 -10.96 3.43 -9.18
C LEU A 155 -11.97 2.43 -9.75
N GLY A 156 -12.54 1.57 -8.88
CA GLY A 156 -13.48 0.50 -9.25
C GLY A 156 -12.82 -0.76 -9.79
N GLY A 157 -11.49 -0.85 -9.81
CA GLY A 157 -10.75 -1.98 -10.37
C GLY A 157 -10.83 -3.27 -9.54
N ASP A 158 -11.11 -3.15 -8.25
CA ASP A 158 -11.32 -4.25 -7.30
C ASP A 158 -12.75 -4.85 -7.38
N ALA A 159 -13.70 -4.08 -7.94
CA ALA A 159 -15.11 -4.43 -8.02
C ALA A 159 -15.83 -4.66 -6.67
N GLU A 160 -15.23 -4.26 -5.55
CA GLU A 160 -15.80 -4.42 -4.19
C GLU A 160 -16.93 -3.42 -3.91
N ILE A 161 -16.85 -2.22 -4.49
CA ILE A 161 -17.89 -1.21 -4.38
C ILE A 161 -18.46 -0.90 -5.77
N PRO A 162 -19.79 -0.97 -5.99
CA PRO A 162 -20.39 -0.57 -7.25
C PRO A 162 -19.99 0.84 -7.66
N MET A 163 -19.65 1.08 -8.93
CA MET A 163 -19.18 2.37 -9.44
C MET A 163 -20.13 3.53 -9.09
N SER A 164 -21.44 3.30 -9.08
CA SER A 164 -22.43 4.31 -8.68
C SER A 164 -22.29 4.76 -7.23
N HIS A 165 -21.87 3.86 -6.33
CA HIS A 165 -21.61 4.18 -4.94
C HIS A 165 -20.25 4.90 -4.79
N LEU A 166 -19.23 4.47 -5.53
CA LEU A 166 -17.92 5.15 -5.55
C LEU A 166 -18.08 6.60 -5.98
N VAL A 167 -18.77 6.87 -7.09
CA VAL A 167 -19.02 8.23 -7.59
C VAL A 167 -19.80 9.05 -6.57
N ARG A 168 -20.81 8.48 -5.93
CA ARG A 168 -21.56 9.15 -4.87
C ARG A 168 -20.67 9.50 -3.69
N ASN A 169 -19.86 8.58 -3.20
CA ASN A 169 -19.01 8.76 -2.04
C ASN A 169 -17.87 9.74 -2.33
N MET A 170 -17.29 9.71 -3.54
CA MET A 170 -16.38 10.77 -4.02
C MET A 170 -17.06 12.14 -4.05
N GLY A 171 -18.33 12.21 -4.45
CA GLY A 171 -19.12 13.44 -4.40
C GLY A 171 -19.22 14.03 -2.99
N ILE A 172 -19.36 13.19 -1.97
CA ILE A 172 -19.37 13.61 -0.56
C ILE A 172 -17.99 14.20 -0.16
N VAL A 173 -16.92 13.54 -0.54
CA VAL A 173 -15.54 14.03 -0.28
C VAL A 173 -15.32 15.38 -0.99
N THR A 174 -15.74 15.48 -2.24
CA THR A 174 -15.63 16.72 -3.04
C THR A 174 -16.40 17.88 -2.40
N GLN A 175 -17.63 17.66 -1.96
CA GLN A 175 -18.45 18.68 -1.29
C GLN A 175 -17.82 19.18 0.01
N LYS A 176 -17.03 18.36 0.67
CA LYS A 176 -16.28 18.71 1.88
C LYS A 176 -14.90 19.34 1.59
N GLY A 177 -14.58 19.58 0.33
CA GLY A 177 -13.29 20.16 -0.08
C GLY A 177 -12.11 19.18 -0.01
N GLY A 178 -12.39 17.89 0.10
CA GLY A 178 -11.34 16.86 0.25
C GLY A 178 -10.75 16.38 -1.07
N LEU A 179 -11.35 16.69 -2.24
CA LEU A 179 -10.81 16.29 -3.53
C LEU A 179 -9.74 17.29 -3.97
N LEU A 180 -8.49 16.83 -4.02
CA LEU A 180 -7.36 17.65 -4.45
C LEU A 180 -7.17 17.65 -5.97
N GLY A 181 -7.56 16.56 -6.66
CA GLY A 181 -7.44 16.44 -8.10
C GLY A 181 -7.54 15.02 -8.59
N ALA A 182 -7.37 14.86 -9.90
CA ALA A 182 -7.29 13.56 -10.57
C ALA A 182 -6.13 13.56 -11.58
N TYR A 183 -5.46 12.44 -11.72
CA TYR A 183 -4.37 12.24 -12.67
C TYR A 183 -4.71 11.10 -13.62
N GLY A 184 -4.67 11.38 -14.92
CA GLY A 184 -4.82 10.35 -15.96
C GLY A 184 -3.50 9.66 -16.24
N LEU A 185 -3.51 8.33 -16.35
CA LEU A 185 -2.32 7.57 -16.73
C LEU A 185 -1.80 8.03 -18.09
N THR A 186 -0.49 8.21 -18.18
CA THR A 186 0.20 8.50 -19.42
C THR A 186 0.66 7.21 -20.10
N GLN A 187 1.10 7.30 -21.35
CA GLN A 187 1.69 6.16 -22.05
C GLN A 187 2.92 5.60 -21.30
N GLU A 188 3.74 6.48 -20.73
CA GLU A 188 4.87 6.09 -19.87
C GLU A 188 4.43 5.29 -18.62
N ASP A 189 3.32 5.69 -17.99
CA ASP A 189 2.79 4.98 -16.83
C ASP A 189 2.31 3.57 -17.23
N VAL A 190 1.64 3.46 -18.38
CA VAL A 190 1.17 2.18 -18.91
C VAL A 190 2.33 1.25 -19.26
N GLU A 191 3.37 1.77 -19.90
CA GLU A 191 4.59 1.00 -20.24
C GLU A 191 5.31 0.53 -18.96
N LEU A 192 5.43 1.40 -17.96
CA LEU A 192 6.02 1.03 -16.67
C LEU A 192 5.24 -0.10 -16.01
N ILE A 193 3.91 0.01 -15.94
CA ILE A 193 3.04 -1.03 -15.35
C ILE A 193 3.18 -2.34 -16.13
N GLY A 194 3.20 -2.27 -17.47
CA GLY A 194 3.34 -3.45 -18.33
C GLY A 194 4.68 -4.18 -18.19
N ASN A 195 5.73 -3.48 -17.74
CA ASN A 195 7.07 -4.03 -17.53
C ASN A 195 7.31 -4.49 -16.09
N LEU A 196 6.37 -4.27 -15.17
CA LEU A 196 6.51 -4.80 -13.81
C LEU A 196 6.44 -6.33 -13.83
N PRO A 197 7.27 -7.01 -13.01
CA PRO A 197 7.21 -8.46 -12.90
C PRO A 197 5.84 -8.85 -12.33
N ILE A 198 5.04 -9.53 -13.15
CA ILE A 198 3.80 -10.14 -12.69
C ILE A 198 4.21 -11.41 -11.96
N ASN A 199 4.19 -11.37 -10.64
CA ASN A 199 4.26 -12.60 -9.88
C ASN A 199 2.98 -13.37 -10.16
N SER A 200 3.08 -14.40 -11.01
CA SER A 200 1.99 -15.37 -11.16
C SER A 200 1.65 -15.90 -9.76
N ARG A 201 0.44 -15.67 -9.35
CA ARG A 201 -0.14 -16.14 -8.09
C ARG A 201 -0.11 -17.67 -8.02
#